data_a50050d669ed5025d07ae7458c511817
#
_entry.id   a50050d669ed5025d07ae7458c511817
#
_cell.length_a   1.000
_cell.length_b   1.000
_cell.length_c   1.000
_cell.angle_alpha   90.00
_cell.angle_beta   90.00
_cell.angle_gamma   90.00
#
_symmetry.space_group_name_H-M   'P 1'
#
loop_
_entity.id
_entity.type
_entity.pdbx_description
1 polymer ?
#
loop_
_entity_poly.entity_id
_entity_poly.type
_entity_poly.pdbx_seq_one_letter_code
_entity_poly.pdbx_strand_id
1 'polypeptide(L)'
;MLKNIRFYLGHWLLIFCIQNSYGLDDNQSWTSVGFEKKLPYSFKLQFEQELRLDNQLSTFKQTFSEFSLSYSVFKGFKIELPFRYMTYKDKTKQRVSFSGSYKYSFKPVSLKHRTKYQRTYEKGEIPEELIRNKFSIIYRLNKKIEPYVSGEFIQLDGAHNYLLDETRFSFGLTYELPRKNSMKIFYTLKNEDKTKKNPNEIGIFGLSYNFSL
;
A
#
# COMPACT_ATOMS: atom_id res chain seq x y z
N MET A 1 -3.09 19.31 29.80
CA MET A 1 -2.11 18.20 29.71
C MET A 1 -2.13 17.51 28.35
N LEU A 2 -3.25 17.15 27.76
CA LEU A 2 -3.37 16.47 26.44
C LEU A 2 -2.89 17.28 25.20
N LYS A 3 -2.90 18.64 25.24
CA LYS A 3 -2.43 19.47 24.12
C LYS A 3 -0.93 19.36 23.89
N ASN A 4 -0.14 19.24 24.95
CA ASN A 4 1.33 19.18 24.87
C ASN A 4 1.83 17.82 24.36
N ILE A 5 1.13 16.73 24.68
CA ILE A 5 1.47 15.38 24.20
C ILE A 5 1.35 15.30 22.67
N ARG A 6 0.36 15.96 22.07
CA ARG A 6 0.16 15.98 20.60
C ARG A 6 1.29 16.71 19.86
N PHE A 7 1.83 17.77 20.46
CA PHE A 7 2.94 18.52 19.88
C PHE A 7 4.24 17.72 19.89
N TYR A 8 4.55 17.04 21.00
CA TYR A 8 5.74 16.21 21.13
C TYR A 8 5.70 14.97 20.24
N LEU A 9 4.53 14.31 20.08
CA LEU A 9 4.40 13.17 19.19
C LEU A 9 4.73 13.49 17.74
N GLY A 10 4.32 14.68 17.24
CA GLY A 10 4.64 15.14 15.90
C GLY A 10 6.14 15.38 15.68
N HIS A 11 6.84 15.93 16.66
CA HIS A 11 8.28 16.16 16.58
C HIS A 11 9.08 14.85 16.61
N TRP A 12 8.70 13.88 17.44
CA TRP A 12 9.34 12.58 17.50
C TRP A 12 9.16 11.80 16.18
N LEU A 13 8.00 11.89 15.55
CA LEU A 13 7.75 11.29 14.22
C LEU A 13 8.63 11.91 13.14
N LEU A 14 8.79 13.24 13.12
CA LEU A 14 9.67 13.95 12.19
C LEU A 14 11.14 13.58 12.40
N ILE A 15 11.62 13.54 13.65
CA ILE A 15 12.99 13.15 13.98
C ILE A 15 13.27 11.70 13.56
N PHE A 16 12.32 10.79 13.80
CA PHE A 16 12.44 9.40 13.42
C PHE A 16 12.54 9.24 11.88
N CYS A 17 11.78 10.03 11.10
CA CYS A 17 11.89 10.01 9.64
C CYS A 17 13.26 10.49 9.14
N ILE A 18 13.83 11.52 9.77
CA ILE A 18 15.11 12.12 9.37
C ILE A 18 16.27 11.16 9.68
N GLN A 19 16.26 10.51 10.84
CA GLN A 19 17.34 9.60 11.24
C GLN A 19 17.41 8.34 10.37
N ASN A 20 16.27 7.83 9.89
CA ASN A 20 16.25 6.66 9.01
C ASN A 20 16.62 6.96 7.55
N SER A 21 16.70 8.24 7.14
CA SER A 21 17.08 8.61 5.77
C SER A 21 18.57 8.46 5.48
N TYR A 22 19.42 8.42 6.49
CA TYR A 22 20.89 8.37 6.33
C TYR A 22 21.46 6.96 6.12
N GLY A 23 20.67 5.91 6.25
CA GLY A 23 21.11 4.53 6.10
C GLY A 23 20.37 3.74 5.03
N LEU A 24 19.56 4.40 4.18
CA LEU A 24 18.76 3.73 3.15
C LEU A 24 19.54 3.59 1.86
N ASP A 25 19.42 2.43 1.21
CA ASP A 25 20.04 2.15 -0.09
C ASP A 25 19.43 3.01 -1.21
N ASP A 26 18.10 3.30 -1.13
CA ASP A 26 17.39 4.13 -2.09
C ASP A 26 16.20 4.87 -1.48
N ASN A 27 15.82 5.98 -2.12
CA ASN A 27 14.56 6.67 -1.87
C ASN A 27 13.70 6.66 -3.13
N GLN A 28 12.44 6.29 -2.96
CA GLN A 28 11.45 6.18 -4.05
C GLN A 28 10.26 7.11 -3.81
N SER A 29 9.59 7.51 -4.89
CA SER A 29 8.29 8.15 -4.81
C SER A 29 7.22 7.32 -5.52
N TRP A 30 6.04 7.22 -4.89
CA TRP A 30 4.86 6.56 -5.43
C TRP A 30 3.71 7.57 -5.48
N THR A 31 3.31 7.95 -6.69
CA THR A 31 2.22 8.89 -6.89
C THR A 31 1.09 8.22 -7.65
N SER A 32 -0.12 8.26 -7.09
CA SER A 32 -1.28 7.62 -7.73
C SER A 32 -2.52 8.50 -7.77
N VAL A 33 -3.35 8.22 -8.79
CA VAL A 33 -4.70 8.76 -8.95
C VAL A 33 -5.64 7.58 -9.12
N GLY A 34 -6.69 7.55 -8.30
CA GLY A 34 -7.70 6.51 -8.30
C GLY A 34 -9.10 7.05 -8.58
N PHE A 35 -9.94 6.18 -9.13
CA PHE A 35 -11.37 6.41 -9.33
C PHE A 35 -12.13 5.22 -8.74
N GLU A 36 -13.17 5.50 -7.98
CA GLU A 36 -14.04 4.45 -7.47
C GLU A 36 -15.49 4.74 -7.74
N LYS A 37 -16.24 3.69 -8.08
CA LYS A 37 -17.68 3.74 -8.29
C LYS A 37 -18.35 2.61 -7.54
N LYS A 38 -19.33 2.95 -6.71
CA LYS A 38 -20.20 1.96 -6.07
C LYS A 38 -21.22 1.48 -7.09
N LEU A 39 -21.38 0.17 -7.14
CA LEU A 39 -22.35 -0.52 -7.99
C LEU A 39 -23.46 -1.12 -7.10
N PRO A 40 -24.62 -1.51 -7.68
CA PRO A 40 -25.64 -2.28 -6.97
C PRO A 40 -25.08 -3.54 -6.30
N TYR A 41 -25.84 -4.12 -5.37
CA TYR A 41 -25.55 -5.39 -4.69
C TYR A 41 -24.21 -5.43 -3.97
N SER A 42 -23.77 -4.29 -3.35
CA SER A 42 -22.53 -4.20 -2.59
C SER A 42 -21.23 -4.38 -3.40
N PHE A 43 -21.30 -4.30 -4.71
CA PHE A 43 -20.13 -4.25 -5.57
C PHE A 43 -19.51 -2.85 -5.61
N LYS A 44 -18.20 -2.81 -5.86
CA LYS A 44 -17.47 -1.57 -6.11
C LYS A 44 -16.41 -1.81 -7.19
N LEU A 45 -16.40 -0.95 -8.20
CA LEU A 45 -15.38 -0.89 -9.24
C LEU A 45 -14.34 0.17 -8.86
N GLN A 46 -13.07 -0.13 -9.06
CA GLN A 46 -11.97 0.80 -8.83
C GLN A 46 -10.99 0.75 -10.00
N PHE A 47 -10.44 1.90 -10.32
CA PHE A 47 -9.32 2.06 -11.24
C PHE A 47 -8.24 2.88 -10.54
N GLU A 48 -6.99 2.50 -10.69
CA GLU A 48 -5.84 3.24 -10.17
C GLU A 48 -4.74 3.32 -11.23
N GLN A 49 -4.19 4.51 -11.39
CA GLN A 49 -2.97 4.76 -12.14
C GLN A 49 -1.89 5.21 -11.17
N GLU A 50 -0.74 4.53 -11.16
CA GLU A 50 0.38 4.87 -10.27
C GLU A 50 1.68 5.02 -11.07
N LEU A 51 2.45 6.05 -10.72
CA LEU A 51 3.82 6.30 -11.18
C LEU A 51 4.79 6.07 -10.02
N ARG A 52 5.88 5.37 -10.29
CA ARG A 52 7.00 5.16 -9.35
C ARG A 52 8.31 5.66 -9.92
N LEU A 53 9.02 6.43 -9.09
CA LEU A 53 10.39 6.84 -9.34
C LEU A 53 11.30 6.17 -8.31
N ASP A 54 12.52 5.87 -8.69
CA ASP A 54 13.59 5.38 -7.81
C ASP A 54 14.87 6.22 -7.96
N ASN A 55 16.00 5.72 -7.49
CA ASN A 55 17.30 6.38 -7.53
C ASN A 55 17.20 7.83 -7.04
N GLN A 56 16.86 7.98 -5.74
CA GLN A 56 16.67 9.28 -5.07
C GLN A 56 15.60 10.15 -5.77
N LEU A 57 14.50 9.54 -6.21
CA LEU A 57 13.34 10.16 -6.88
C LEU A 57 13.61 10.68 -8.29
N SER A 58 14.75 10.36 -8.90
CA SER A 58 15.20 10.96 -10.18
C SER A 58 14.91 10.11 -11.40
N THR A 59 14.73 8.78 -11.23
CA THR A 59 14.66 7.84 -12.34
C THR A 59 13.29 7.17 -12.42
N PHE A 60 12.75 7.04 -13.62
CA PHE A 60 11.53 6.27 -13.85
C PHE A 60 11.76 4.78 -13.56
N LYS A 61 11.01 4.27 -12.59
CA LYS A 61 11.01 2.85 -12.23
C LYS A 61 9.94 2.07 -12.99
N GLN A 62 8.69 2.49 -12.80
CA GLN A 62 7.53 1.86 -13.45
C GLN A 62 6.29 2.75 -13.36
N THR A 63 5.34 2.48 -14.24
CA THR A 63 3.95 2.90 -14.07
C THR A 63 3.03 1.69 -14.15
N PHE A 64 1.85 1.78 -13.53
CA PHE A 64 0.85 0.74 -13.70
C PHE A 64 -0.58 1.29 -13.70
N SER A 65 -1.44 0.55 -14.39
CA SER A 65 -2.89 0.68 -14.33
C SER A 65 -3.47 -0.54 -13.64
N GLU A 66 -4.30 -0.34 -12.62
CA GLU A 66 -4.98 -1.44 -11.90
C GLU A 66 -6.49 -1.26 -11.97
N PHE A 67 -7.20 -2.31 -12.39
CA PHE A 67 -8.64 -2.42 -12.32
C PHE A 67 -9.00 -3.42 -11.23
N SER A 68 -9.94 -3.06 -10.36
CA SER A 68 -10.37 -3.92 -9.27
C SER A 68 -11.88 -3.97 -9.16
N LEU A 69 -12.41 -5.19 -9.09
CA LEU A 69 -13.79 -5.43 -8.70
C LEU A 69 -13.81 -5.95 -7.27
N SER A 70 -14.57 -5.31 -6.39
CA SER A 70 -14.70 -5.75 -5.01
C SER A 70 -16.16 -5.96 -4.63
N TYR A 71 -16.39 -6.91 -3.72
CA TYR A 71 -17.69 -7.25 -3.16
C TYR A 71 -17.63 -7.26 -1.63
N SER A 72 -18.55 -6.54 -1.00
CA SER A 72 -18.71 -6.56 0.46
C SER A 72 -19.64 -7.71 0.87
N VAL A 73 -19.06 -8.79 1.38
CA VAL A 73 -19.78 -10.03 1.72
C VAL A 73 -20.67 -9.81 2.95
N PHE A 74 -20.09 -9.23 4.00
CA PHE A 74 -20.79 -8.80 5.20
C PHE A 74 -20.06 -7.64 5.86
N LYS A 75 -20.62 -7.09 6.94
CA LYS A 75 -20.04 -5.92 7.63
C LYS A 75 -18.60 -6.17 8.04
N GLY A 76 -17.69 -5.42 7.43
CA GLY A 76 -16.26 -5.48 7.68
C GLY A 76 -15.50 -6.43 6.76
N PHE A 77 -16.12 -7.43 6.14
CA PHE A 77 -15.43 -8.36 5.25
C PHE A 77 -15.67 -8.05 3.77
N LYS A 78 -14.58 -7.93 3.03
CA LYS A 78 -14.57 -7.62 1.61
C LYS A 78 -13.63 -8.57 0.87
N ILE A 79 -14.06 -9.05 -0.29
CA ILE A 79 -13.23 -9.73 -1.28
C ILE A 79 -12.97 -8.79 -2.46
N GLU A 80 -11.85 -9.02 -3.17
CA GLU A 80 -11.43 -8.14 -4.27
C GLU A 80 -10.59 -8.92 -5.29
N LEU A 81 -10.82 -8.63 -6.57
CA LEU A 81 -10.13 -9.19 -7.74
C LEU A 81 -9.42 -8.06 -8.50
N PRO A 82 -8.17 -7.71 -8.17
CA PRO A 82 -7.38 -6.75 -8.93
C PRO A 82 -6.71 -7.40 -10.13
N PHE A 83 -6.75 -6.70 -11.27
CA PHE A 83 -5.91 -6.93 -12.43
C PHE A 83 -5.01 -5.71 -12.64
N ARG A 84 -3.70 -5.92 -12.77
CA ARG A 84 -2.71 -4.85 -12.93
C ARG A 84 -1.88 -5.08 -14.18
N TYR A 85 -1.76 -4.02 -14.99
CA TYR A 85 -0.81 -3.93 -16.09
C TYR A 85 0.30 -2.96 -15.71
N MET A 86 1.56 -3.42 -15.77
CA MET A 86 2.74 -2.67 -15.33
C MET A 86 3.68 -2.48 -16.51
N THR A 87 4.18 -1.25 -16.66
CA THR A 87 5.18 -0.87 -17.65
C THR A 87 6.44 -0.41 -16.94
N TYR A 88 7.54 -1.06 -17.24
CA TYR A 88 8.90 -0.69 -16.87
C TYR A 88 9.60 -0.09 -18.09
N LYS A 89 10.85 0.36 -17.93
CA LYS A 89 11.62 0.94 -19.03
C LYS A 89 11.75 -0.04 -20.22
N ASP A 90 12.04 -1.31 -19.95
CA ASP A 90 12.39 -2.28 -20.97
C ASP A 90 11.44 -3.49 -21.04
N LYS A 91 10.42 -3.54 -20.18
CA LYS A 91 9.51 -4.67 -20.10
C LYS A 91 8.12 -4.31 -19.59
N THR A 92 7.18 -5.21 -19.81
CA THR A 92 5.83 -5.13 -19.25
C THR A 92 5.52 -6.38 -18.46
N LYS A 93 4.71 -6.22 -17.40
CA LYS A 93 4.21 -7.34 -16.60
C LYS A 93 2.71 -7.22 -16.41
N GLN A 94 2.06 -8.36 -16.29
CA GLN A 94 0.63 -8.44 -15.95
C GLN A 94 0.49 -9.16 -14.62
N ARG A 95 -0.45 -8.71 -13.78
CA ARG A 95 -0.67 -9.32 -12.48
C ARG A 95 -2.15 -9.52 -12.23
N VAL A 96 -2.52 -10.74 -11.91
CA VAL A 96 -3.83 -11.09 -11.39
C VAL A 96 -3.73 -11.31 -9.90
N SER A 97 -4.73 -10.87 -9.15
CA SER A 97 -4.72 -11.05 -7.70
C SER A 97 -6.11 -11.41 -7.19
N PHE A 98 -6.12 -12.06 -6.03
CA PHE A 98 -7.31 -12.26 -5.22
C PHE A 98 -7.03 -11.83 -3.79
N SER A 99 -7.91 -11.07 -3.16
CA SER A 99 -7.72 -10.66 -1.77
C SER A 99 -8.99 -10.74 -0.94
N GLY A 100 -8.82 -11.15 0.31
CA GLY A 100 -9.80 -11.03 1.37
C GLY A 100 -9.33 -9.98 2.38
N SER A 101 -10.22 -9.13 2.85
CA SER A 101 -9.89 -8.17 3.91
C SER A 101 -11.01 -8.07 4.93
N TYR A 102 -10.62 -7.97 6.20
CA TYR A 102 -11.53 -7.75 7.31
C TYR A 102 -11.15 -6.46 8.05
N LYS A 103 -12.16 -5.60 8.29
CA LYS A 103 -12.01 -4.37 9.06
C LYS A 103 -12.93 -4.42 10.27
N TYR A 104 -12.34 -4.43 11.46
CA TYR A 104 -13.01 -4.28 12.73
C TYR A 104 -12.88 -2.84 13.22
N SER A 105 -14.00 -2.19 13.56
CA SER A 105 -14.01 -0.78 13.96
C SER A 105 -14.63 -0.60 15.34
N PHE A 106 -13.84 -0.08 16.27
CA PHE A 106 -14.25 0.34 17.61
C PHE A 106 -13.77 1.79 17.82
N LYS A 107 -14.61 2.73 17.48
CA LYS A 107 -14.26 4.16 17.46
C LYS A 107 -13.52 4.61 18.72
N PRO A 108 -12.43 5.39 18.58
CA PRO A 108 -11.93 6.01 17.34
C PRO A 108 -10.98 5.15 16.51
N VAL A 109 -10.75 3.90 16.87
CA VAL A 109 -9.78 2.99 16.24
C VAL A 109 -10.47 2.01 15.27
N SER A 110 -9.79 1.64 14.21
CA SER A 110 -10.14 0.51 13.35
C SER A 110 -8.91 -0.34 13.09
N LEU A 111 -9.09 -1.65 13.19
CA LEU A 111 -8.08 -2.65 12.82
C LEU A 111 -8.47 -3.24 11.47
N LYS A 112 -7.52 -3.38 10.58
CA LYS A 112 -7.75 -4.01 9.28
C LYS A 112 -6.67 -5.06 9.02
N HIS A 113 -7.09 -6.25 8.64
CA HIS A 113 -6.23 -7.30 8.09
C HIS A 113 -6.61 -7.53 6.63
N ARG A 114 -5.60 -7.76 5.77
CA ARG A 114 -5.80 -8.16 4.38
C ARG A 114 -4.80 -9.25 4.03
N THR A 115 -5.29 -10.35 3.49
CA THR A 115 -4.48 -11.35 2.79
C THR A 115 -4.72 -11.20 1.29
N LYS A 116 -3.66 -11.18 0.50
CA LYS A 116 -3.70 -11.10 -0.97
C LYS A 116 -2.77 -12.16 -1.56
N TYR A 117 -3.32 -13.02 -2.39
CA TYR A 117 -2.56 -13.85 -3.32
C TYR A 117 -2.41 -13.12 -4.64
N GLN A 118 -1.26 -13.18 -5.27
CA GLN A 118 -0.99 -12.55 -6.55
C GLN A 118 -0.07 -13.39 -7.41
N ARG A 119 -0.36 -13.43 -8.71
CA ARG A 119 0.44 -14.08 -9.73
C ARG A 119 0.81 -13.07 -10.80
N THR A 120 2.11 -12.94 -11.05
CA THR A 120 2.68 -11.96 -11.99
C THR A 120 3.27 -12.69 -13.17
N TYR A 121 2.92 -12.24 -14.36
CA TYR A 121 3.37 -12.79 -15.64
C TYR A 121 4.31 -11.78 -16.32
N GLU A 122 5.44 -12.26 -16.78
CA GLU A 122 6.39 -11.55 -17.62
C GLU A 122 6.70 -12.43 -18.84
N LYS A 123 6.83 -11.84 -20.04
CA LYS A 123 7.07 -12.60 -21.26
C LYS A 123 8.43 -13.33 -21.18
N GLY A 124 8.42 -14.64 -21.36
CA GLY A 124 9.61 -15.47 -21.34
C GLY A 124 10.06 -15.92 -19.94
N GLU A 125 9.37 -15.52 -18.88
CA GLU A 125 9.71 -15.88 -17.50
C GLU A 125 8.65 -16.79 -16.87
N ILE A 126 9.07 -17.56 -15.87
CA ILE A 126 8.16 -18.34 -15.03
C ILE A 126 7.30 -17.38 -14.20
N PRO A 127 5.99 -17.55 -14.11
CA PRO A 127 5.14 -16.69 -13.30
C PRO A 127 5.57 -16.65 -11.84
N GLU A 128 5.69 -15.45 -11.30
CA GLU A 128 6.00 -15.20 -9.89
C GLU A 128 4.73 -15.24 -9.04
N GLU A 129 4.73 -16.00 -7.97
CA GLU A 129 3.61 -16.13 -7.04
C GLU A 129 3.96 -15.57 -5.66
N LEU A 130 3.08 -14.72 -5.12
CA LEU A 130 3.28 -14.07 -3.83
C LEU A 130 2.03 -14.15 -2.96
N ILE A 131 2.25 -14.36 -1.66
CA ILE A 131 1.24 -14.14 -0.62
C ILE A 131 1.63 -12.91 0.19
N ARG A 132 0.66 -12.01 0.38
CA ARG A 132 0.85 -10.77 1.11
C ARG A 132 -0.13 -10.66 2.26
N ASN A 133 0.39 -10.48 3.46
CA ASN A 133 -0.40 -10.23 4.65
C ASN A 133 -0.14 -8.82 5.17
N LYS A 134 -1.20 -8.00 5.23
CA LYS A 134 -1.11 -6.61 5.70
C LYS A 134 -2.03 -6.39 6.90
N PHE A 135 -1.44 -5.86 7.98
CA PHE A 135 -2.14 -5.40 9.17
C PHE A 135 -2.09 -3.88 9.23
N SER A 136 -3.20 -3.24 9.59
CA SER A 136 -3.27 -1.78 9.70
C SER A 136 -4.08 -1.36 10.91
N ILE A 137 -3.59 -0.32 11.59
CA ILE A 137 -4.28 0.37 12.67
C ILE A 137 -4.58 1.77 12.15
N ILE A 138 -5.86 2.14 12.16
CA ILE A 138 -6.34 3.41 11.64
C ILE A 138 -7.00 4.14 12.82
N TYR A 139 -6.58 5.37 13.08
CA TYR A 139 -7.15 6.20 14.13
C TYR A 139 -7.95 7.34 13.51
N ARG A 140 -9.24 7.45 13.85
CA ARG A 140 -10.08 8.54 13.38
C ARG A 140 -9.94 9.75 14.30
N LEU A 141 -9.05 10.68 13.93
CA LEU A 141 -8.83 11.90 14.71
C LEU A 141 -10.07 12.82 14.69
N ASN A 142 -10.69 12.95 13.52
CA ASN A 142 -11.95 13.66 13.28
C ASN A 142 -12.63 13.13 12.00
N LYS A 143 -13.66 13.84 11.49
CA LYS A 143 -14.38 13.42 10.27
C LYS A 143 -13.56 13.51 8.98
N LYS A 144 -12.42 14.21 9.01
CA LYS A 144 -11.59 14.48 7.82
C LYS A 144 -10.23 13.83 7.88
N ILE A 145 -9.71 13.51 9.07
CA ILE A 145 -8.30 13.14 9.26
C ILE A 145 -8.23 11.77 9.90
N GLU A 146 -7.62 10.82 9.19
CA GLU A 146 -7.39 9.45 9.64
C GLU A 146 -5.90 9.10 9.50
N PRO A 147 -5.05 9.32 10.54
CA PRO A 147 -3.71 8.75 10.59
C PRO A 147 -3.78 7.22 10.70
N TYR A 148 -2.77 6.56 10.13
CA TYR A 148 -2.67 5.11 10.21
C TYR A 148 -1.21 4.66 10.27
N VAL A 149 -1.03 3.44 10.79
CA VAL A 149 0.20 2.66 10.68
C VAL A 149 -0.14 1.30 10.10
N SER A 150 0.80 0.70 9.39
CA SER A 150 0.61 -0.67 8.87
C SER A 150 1.91 -1.40 8.69
N GLY A 151 1.88 -2.73 8.94
CA GLY A 151 2.92 -3.68 8.60
C GLY A 151 2.44 -4.63 7.51
N GLU A 152 3.27 -4.92 6.52
CA GLU A 152 2.98 -5.87 5.45
C GLU A 152 4.14 -6.84 5.31
N PHE A 153 3.82 -8.13 5.21
CA PHE A 153 4.73 -9.23 4.99
C PHE A 153 4.42 -9.84 3.63
N ILE A 154 5.44 -9.98 2.80
CA ILE A 154 5.34 -10.51 1.45
C ILE A 154 6.20 -11.75 1.37
N GLN A 155 5.57 -12.87 1.00
CA GLN A 155 6.19 -14.17 0.91
C GLN A 155 6.17 -14.63 -0.55
N LEU A 156 7.34 -15.04 -1.04
CA LEU A 156 7.53 -15.61 -2.36
C LEU A 156 7.34 -17.13 -2.30
N ASP A 157 6.64 -17.72 -3.26
CA ASP A 157 6.59 -19.17 -3.41
C ASP A 157 7.92 -19.67 -3.99
N GLY A 158 8.69 -20.36 -3.16
CA GLY A 158 9.93 -21.03 -3.52
C GLY A 158 9.73 -22.53 -3.69
N ALA A 159 8.91 -22.98 -4.66
CA ALA A 159 8.64 -24.39 -4.92
C ALA A 159 8.10 -25.16 -3.69
N HIS A 160 6.96 -24.72 -3.16
CA HIS A 160 6.21 -25.24 -2.00
C HIS A 160 6.64 -24.74 -0.60
N ASN A 161 7.63 -23.84 -0.53
CA ASN A 161 8.00 -23.16 0.72
C ASN A 161 7.88 -21.65 0.54
N TYR A 162 6.91 -21.03 1.19
CA TYR A 162 6.75 -19.57 1.18
C TYR A 162 7.85 -18.91 2.03
N LEU A 163 8.82 -18.28 1.37
CA LEU A 163 9.90 -17.58 2.03
C LEU A 163 9.54 -16.09 2.19
N LEU A 164 9.82 -15.53 3.35
CA LEU A 164 9.65 -14.09 3.57
C LEU A 164 10.68 -13.33 2.73
N ASP A 165 10.21 -12.66 1.68
CA ASP A 165 11.05 -11.94 0.73
C ASP A 165 11.07 -10.43 1.01
N GLU A 166 9.93 -9.87 1.42
CA GLU A 166 9.83 -8.43 1.61
C GLU A 166 8.98 -8.08 2.84
N THR A 167 9.39 -7.05 3.56
CA THR A 167 8.58 -6.43 4.61
C THR A 167 8.41 -4.93 4.35
N ARG A 168 7.24 -4.40 4.69
CA ARG A 168 6.94 -2.96 4.61
C ARG A 168 6.35 -2.49 5.91
N PHE A 169 6.89 -1.43 6.46
CA PHE A 169 6.28 -0.69 7.54
C PHE A 169 5.89 0.69 7.03
N SER A 170 4.60 1.04 7.16
CA SER A 170 4.10 2.32 6.63
C SER A 170 3.36 3.10 7.71
N PHE A 171 3.54 4.40 7.68
CA PHE A 171 2.71 5.34 8.41
C PHE A 171 2.25 6.44 7.47
N GLY A 172 1.07 6.99 7.72
CA GLY A 172 0.52 8.00 6.83
C GLY A 172 -0.76 8.62 7.37
N LEU A 173 -1.28 9.51 6.55
CA LEU A 173 -2.46 10.28 6.83
C LEU A 173 -3.41 10.20 5.65
N THR A 174 -4.67 9.85 5.91
CA THR A 174 -5.76 10.01 4.95
C THR A 174 -6.54 11.27 5.30
N TYR A 175 -6.72 12.15 4.31
CA TYR A 175 -7.54 13.35 4.42
C TYR A 175 -8.78 13.18 3.55
N GLU A 176 -9.95 13.19 4.19
CA GLU A 176 -11.25 13.11 3.52
C GLU A 176 -11.64 14.48 2.98
N LEU A 177 -11.87 14.55 1.68
CA LEU A 177 -12.23 15.74 0.92
C LEU A 177 -13.75 15.78 0.65
N PRO A 178 -14.30 16.91 0.19
CA PRO A 178 -15.69 16.98 -0.27
C PRO A 178 -16.01 15.91 -1.33
N ARG A 179 -17.29 15.54 -1.45
CA ARG A 179 -17.83 14.55 -2.39
C ARG A 179 -17.20 13.15 -2.24
N LYS A 180 -16.78 12.80 -0.99
CA LYS A 180 -16.13 11.52 -0.66
C LYS A 180 -14.80 11.24 -1.39
N ASN A 181 -14.20 12.27 -1.97
CA ASN A 181 -12.82 12.16 -2.45
C ASN A 181 -11.87 12.03 -1.27
N SER A 182 -10.69 11.48 -1.49
CA SER A 182 -9.68 11.41 -0.43
C SER A 182 -8.27 11.62 -0.97
N MET A 183 -7.42 12.17 -0.14
CA MET A 183 -5.99 12.31 -0.37
C MET A 183 -5.25 11.55 0.72
N LYS A 184 -4.23 10.80 0.33
CA LYS A 184 -3.40 10.03 1.24
C LYS A 184 -1.94 10.36 1.04
N ILE A 185 -1.27 10.73 2.13
CA ILE A 185 0.18 10.94 2.17
C ILE A 185 0.76 9.89 3.09
N PHE A 186 1.85 9.24 2.67
CA PHE A 186 2.47 8.20 3.47
C PHE A 186 3.96 8.10 3.26
N TYR A 187 4.62 7.54 4.25
CA TYR A 187 5.99 7.08 4.16
C TYR A 187 6.04 5.59 4.48
N THR A 188 6.86 4.85 3.73
CA THR A 188 7.04 3.41 3.89
C THR A 188 8.51 3.08 3.95
N LEU A 189 8.91 2.38 5.00
CA LEU A 189 10.18 1.66 5.06
C LEU A 189 9.97 0.28 4.46
N LYS A 190 10.66 -0.01 3.39
CA LYS A 190 10.62 -1.29 2.70
C LYS A 190 11.97 -1.98 2.83
N ASN A 191 11.94 -3.23 3.25
CA ASN A 191 13.10 -4.10 3.25
C ASN A 191 12.79 -5.26 2.31
N GLU A 192 13.49 -5.33 1.17
CA GLU A 192 13.27 -6.32 0.11
C GLU A 192 14.50 -7.23 -0.06
N ASP A 193 14.34 -8.31 -0.82
CA ASP A 193 15.39 -9.31 -1.06
C ASP A 193 15.88 -9.98 0.24
N LYS A 194 14.99 -10.21 1.20
CA LYS A 194 15.33 -10.78 2.51
C LYS A 194 15.92 -12.19 2.45
N THR A 195 15.72 -12.86 1.34
CA THR A 195 16.33 -14.17 1.04
C THR A 195 17.78 -14.04 0.61
N LYS A 196 18.26 -12.83 0.28
CA LYS A 196 19.65 -12.55 -0.09
C LYS A 196 20.50 -12.21 1.13
N LYS A 197 21.83 -12.31 0.96
CA LYS A 197 22.81 -12.01 2.03
C LYS A 197 22.74 -10.54 2.48
N ASN A 198 22.46 -9.63 1.56
CA ASN A 198 22.35 -8.19 1.82
C ASN A 198 20.95 -7.72 1.34
N PRO A 199 19.96 -7.67 2.21
CA PRO A 199 18.66 -7.09 1.89
C PRO A 199 18.76 -5.59 1.61
N ASN A 200 17.95 -5.09 0.67
CA ASN A 200 17.88 -3.65 0.37
C ASN A 200 16.89 -2.93 1.29
N GLU A 201 17.32 -1.81 1.85
CA GLU A 201 16.47 -0.92 2.65
C GLU A 201 16.08 0.33 1.85
N ILE A 202 14.79 0.54 1.63
CA ILE A 202 14.25 1.56 0.74
C ILE A 202 13.23 2.42 1.47
N GLY A 203 13.41 3.74 1.41
CA GLY A 203 12.43 4.73 1.82
C GLY A 203 11.47 5.06 0.67
N ILE A 204 10.16 5.10 0.95
CA ILE A 204 9.15 5.40 -0.08
C ILE A 204 8.27 6.53 0.39
N PHE A 205 8.27 7.65 -0.33
CA PHE A 205 7.31 8.74 -0.17
C PHE A 205 6.12 8.50 -1.09
N GLY A 206 4.91 8.52 -0.54
CA GLY A 206 3.70 8.26 -1.30
C GLY A 206 2.66 9.35 -1.23
N LEU A 207 2.07 9.66 -2.37
CA LEU A 207 0.93 10.55 -2.53
C LEU A 207 -0.14 9.86 -3.38
N SER A 208 -1.36 9.78 -2.86
CA SER A 208 -2.48 9.15 -3.54
C SER A 208 -3.69 10.07 -3.51
N TYR A 209 -4.35 10.23 -4.63
CA TYR A 209 -5.63 10.94 -4.71
C TYR A 209 -6.71 10.00 -5.26
N ASN A 210 -7.86 9.92 -4.58
CA ASN A 210 -8.96 9.04 -5.00
C ASN A 210 -10.25 9.83 -5.19
N PHE A 211 -10.83 9.69 -6.37
CA PHE A 211 -12.13 10.25 -6.74
C PHE A 211 -13.24 9.23 -6.47
N SER A 212 -14.31 9.64 -5.80
CA SER A 212 -15.52 8.83 -5.63
C SER A 212 -16.61 9.32 -6.60
N LEU A 213 -17.01 8.43 -7.51
CA LEU A 213 -18.02 8.67 -8.55
C LEU A 213 -19.41 8.17 -8.13
#